data_e0218cf17027846d7fd66e406b1169d8
#
_entry.id   e0218cf17027846d7fd66e406b1169d8
#
_cell.length_a   1.000
_cell.length_b   1.000
_cell.length_c   1.000
_cell.angle_alpha   90.00
_cell.angle_beta   90.00
_cell.angle_gamma   90.00
#
_symmetry.space_group_name_H-M   'P 1'
#
loop_
_entity.id
_entity.type
_entity.pdbx_description
1 polymer ?
#
loop_
_entity_poly.entity_id
_entity_poly.type
_entity_poly.pdbx_seq_one_letter_code
_entity_poly.pdbx_strand_id
1 'polypeptide(L)'
;SPSRGLGDVYKRQAIDVVSGEFKWVFAISQITYGGGALVAPDGTIYQCVRNATINNVYAINPNGTQKWAVKLDAAIGAFPALSADGVLYCLTNKSTLYALDASSGAIKWQQSLDGATGSAVAIDKAGNVYAGTSAAIYSFKSNKEQNWKLEEVNVTEQATFALKDQVLYATLKNGGLVAVDMTNGTKKWTYPTTKGDAYFPIADKNGNVYFTEKGSQTVHAVNASGSKIWEKNVGNNLNYSGGALSTDGILYIGTQSNNKVLGLDITNGNIVFEETVGQQVMAAVSIGPDRRLYCGTIGSNNIGSIKAFAVNKTLATDSWSCLLYTF
;
A
#
# COMPACT_ATOMS: atom_id res chain seq x y z
N SER A 1 5.44 -17.87 29.55
CA SER A 1 4.99 -16.86 28.62
C SER A 1 5.00 -15.46 29.26
N PRO A 2 5.84 -14.50 28.84
CA PRO A 2 5.87 -13.16 29.45
C PRO A 2 4.97 -12.16 28.71
N SER A 3 3.72 -12.48 28.46
CA SER A 3 2.80 -11.59 27.73
C SER A 3 1.50 -11.26 28.47
N ARG A 4 1.42 -11.51 29.77
CA ARG A 4 0.26 -11.10 30.58
C ARG A 4 0.64 -9.89 31.43
N GLY A 5 0.28 -8.66 30.97
CA GLY A 5 0.35 -7.50 31.84
C GLY A 5 0.66 -6.14 31.19
N LEU A 6 0.55 -5.99 29.89
CA LEU A 6 0.60 -4.67 29.26
C LEU A 6 -0.70 -4.52 28.45
N GLY A 7 -1.63 -3.70 28.95
CA GLY A 7 -2.83 -3.33 28.22
C GLY A 7 -2.48 -2.74 26.86
N ASP A 8 -3.28 -3.02 25.85
CA ASP A 8 -3.39 -2.50 24.48
C ASP A 8 -2.17 -1.74 23.89
N VAL A 9 -0.99 -2.36 23.94
CA VAL A 9 0.22 -1.82 23.30
C VAL A 9 0.33 -2.44 21.92
N TYR A 10 0.13 -1.61 20.89
CA TYR A 10 0.37 -2.03 19.51
C TYR A 10 1.88 -2.19 19.29
N LYS A 11 2.26 -3.27 18.62
CA LYS A 11 3.66 -3.68 18.48
C LYS A 11 4.04 -3.77 17.01
N ARG A 12 5.22 -3.24 16.67
CA ARG A 12 5.91 -3.62 15.44
C ARG A 12 6.90 -4.73 15.78
N GLN A 13 6.91 -5.78 14.97
CA GLN A 13 7.71 -6.98 15.26
C GLN A 13 8.56 -7.30 14.03
N ALA A 14 9.80 -7.71 14.26
CA ALA A 14 10.59 -8.41 13.26
C ALA A 14 10.62 -9.90 13.61
N ILE A 15 10.40 -10.72 12.60
CA ILE A 15 10.33 -12.17 12.73
C ILE A 15 11.40 -12.77 11.82
N ASP A 16 12.15 -13.73 12.33
CA ASP A 16 13.05 -14.51 11.51
C ASP A 16 12.25 -15.39 10.55
N VAL A 17 12.51 -15.26 9.25
CA VAL A 17 11.73 -15.95 8.21
C VAL A 17 11.98 -17.46 8.15
N VAL A 18 13.07 -17.93 8.77
CA VAL A 18 13.45 -19.35 8.80
C VAL A 18 12.88 -20.03 10.05
N SER A 19 13.16 -19.44 11.25
CA SER A 19 12.75 -20.02 12.53
C SER A 19 11.32 -19.64 12.93
N GLY A 20 10.79 -18.51 12.43
CA GLY A 20 9.51 -17.94 12.87
C GLY A 20 9.60 -17.22 14.22
N GLU A 21 10.77 -17.08 14.81
CA GLU A 21 10.97 -16.45 16.11
C GLU A 21 11.04 -14.92 16.01
N PHE A 22 10.66 -14.25 17.09
CA PHE A 22 10.80 -12.80 17.17
C PHE A 22 12.27 -12.39 17.32
N LYS A 23 12.77 -11.58 16.38
CA LYS A 23 14.07 -10.92 16.49
C LYS A 23 14.01 -9.76 17.48
N TRP A 24 12.94 -8.98 17.41
CA TRP A 24 12.66 -7.88 18.33
C TRP A 24 11.18 -7.46 18.26
N VAL A 25 10.78 -6.71 19.26
CA VAL A 25 9.44 -6.11 19.37
C VAL A 25 9.60 -4.64 19.75
N PHE A 26 9.09 -3.74 18.92
CA PHE A 26 9.02 -2.31 19.20
C PHE A 26 7.59 -1.94 19.63
N ALA A 27 7.43 -1.46 20.83
CA ALA A 27 6.12 -1.05 21.36
C ALA A 27 5.76 0.36 20.88
N ILE A 28 4.61 0.48 20.23
CA ILE A 28 4.00 1.77 19.88
C ILE A 28 2.78 1.93 20.77
N SER A 29 2.74 2.98 21.58
CA SER A 29 1.72 3.16 22.61
C SER A 29 0.31 3.41 22.10
N GLN A 30 0.05 3.25 20.79
CA GLN A 30 -1.26 3.55 20.18
C GLN A 30 -1.54 2.80 18.86
N ILE A 31 -2.84 2.83 18.45
CA ILE A 31 -3.41 2.12 17.32
C ILE A 31 -2.71 2.47 15.99
N THR A 32 -2.23 1.45 15.30
CA THR A 32 -1.57 1.56 13.99
C THR A 32 -2.48 1.19 12.81
N TYR A 33 -3.80 1.30 12.96
CA TYR A 33 -4.71 0.99 11.85
C TYR A 33 -4.42 1.90 10.65
N GLY A 34 -4.17 1.30 9.50
CA GLY A 34 -4.13 1.95 8.20
C GLY A 34 -2.76 2.36 7.69
N GLY A 35 -1.72 2.43 8.52
CA GLY A 35 -0.36 2.75 8.05
C GLY A 35 0.53 1.51 7.96
N GLY A 36 0.95 1.11 6.76
CA GLY A 36 1.96 0.07 6.58
C GLY A 36 3.34 0.52 7.05
N ALA A 37 4.21 -0.43 7.34
CA ALA A 37 5.63 -0.16 7.53
C ALA A 37 6.33 -0.13 6.17
N LEU A 38 7.19 0.85 5.96
CA LEU A 38 8.10 0.91 4.83
C LEU A 38 9.50 0.56 5.33
N VAL A 39 10.18 -0.32 4.62
CA VAL A 39 11.56 -0.72 4.94
C VAL A 39 12.51 -0.13 3.91
N ALA A 40 13.46 0.66 4.37
CA ALA A 40 14.49 1.26 3.53
C ALA A 40 15.60 0.25 3.18
N PRO A 41 16.43 0.52 2.16
CA PRO A 41 17.55 -0.35 1.80
C PRO A 41 18.58 -0.58 2.91
N ASP A 42 18.75 0.37 3.83
CA ASP A 42 19.62 0.25 5.01
C ASP A 42 18.97 -0.57 6.15
N GLY A 43 17.74 -1.07 5.95
CA GLY A 43 16.96 -1.80 6.94
C GLY A 43 16.22 -0.91 7.95
N THR A 44 16.29 0.42 7.86
CA THR A 44 15.49 1.33 8.67
C THR A 44 14.00 1.13 8.34
N ILE A 45 13.17 1.02 9.38
CA ILE A 45 11.72 0.84 9.23
C ILE A 45 11.02 2.15 9.57
N TYR A 46 10.26 2.70 8.62
CA TYR A 46 9.40 3.87 8.84
C TYR A 46 7.98 3.42 9.09
N GLN A 47 7.43 3.82 10.24
CA GLN A 47 6.09 3.48 10.67
C GLN A 47 5.24 4.72 10.88
N CYS A 48 4.17 4.84 10.10
CA CYS A 48 3.13 5.83 10.32
C CYS A 48 2.07 5.30 11.30
N VAL A 49 1.52 6.18 12.13
CA VAL A 49 0.56 5.84 13.18
C VAL A 49 -0.69 6.71 13.03
N ARG A 50 -1.86 6.10 13.14
CA ARG A 50 -3.15 6.77 13.02
C ARG A 50 -3.59 7.47 14.31
N ASN A 51 -2.66 8.08 15.04
CA ASN A 51 -2.99 8.86 16.22
C ASN A 51 -2.29 10.21 16.19
N ALA A 52 -3.06 11.29 16.36
CA ALA A 52 -2.55 12.66 16.30
C ALA A 52 -2.11 13.21 17.67
N THR A 53 -2.32 12.47 18.77
CA THR A 53 -2.01 12.99 20.12
C THR A 53 -0.56 12.80 20.51
N ILE A 54 0.13 11.84 19.89
CA ILE A 54 1.56 11.53 20.12
C ILE A 54 2.35 11.65 18.81
N ASN A 55 3.60 11.20 18.82
CA ASN A 55 4.37 11.03 17.58
C ASN A 55 3.62 10.09 16.64
N ASN A 56 3.53 10.48 15.38
CA ASN A 56 2.78 9.73 14.38
C ASN A 56 3.64 9.24 13.20
N VAL A 57 4.95 9.55 13.21
CA VAL A 57 5.94 8.92 12.36
C VAL A 57 7.11 8.47 13.22
N TYR A 58 7.50 7.22 13.10
CA TYR A 58 8.65 6.61 13.75
C TYR A 58 9.62 6.07 12.72
N ALA A 59 10.92 6.28 12.94
CA ALA A 59 11.96 5.49 12.31
C ALA A 59 12.54 4.52 13.35
N ILE A 60 12.64 3.28 12.97
CA ILE A 60 13.11 2.18 13.81
C ILE A 60 14.35 1.57 13.15
N ASN A 61 15.41 1.43 13.91
CA ASN A 61 16.64 0.79 13.45
C ASN A 61 16.40 -0.71 13.14
N PRO A 62 17.24 -1.34 12.32
CA PRO A 62 17.14 -2.78 12.02
C PRO A 62 17.18 -3.69 13.26
N ASN A 63 17.75 -3.23 14.35
CA ASN A 63 17.81 -3.94 15.63
C ASN A 63 16.59 -3.71 16.55
N GLY A 64 15.58 -2.97 16.08
CA GLY A 64 14.34 -2.71 16.83
C GLY A 64 14.38 -1.52 17.77
N THR A 65 15.47 -0.74 17.84
CA THR A 65 15.55 0.48 18.63
C THR A 65 14.99 1.69 17.87
N GLN A 66 14.42 2.66 18.57
CA GLN A 66 13.97 3.91 17.94
C GLN A 66 15.18 4.69 17.40
N LYS A 67 15.11 5.08 16.13
CA LYS A 67 16.07 6.00 15.52
C LYS A 67 15.66 7.44 15.76
N TRP A 68 14.41 7.76 15.42
CA TRP A 68 13.75 9.03 15.72
C TRP A 68 12.22 8.88 15.73
N ALA A 69 11.53 9.86 16.24
CA ALA A 69 10.07 9.96 16.15
C ALA A 69 9.66 11.43 16.02
N VAL A 70 8.66 11.71 15.22
CA VAL A 70 8.17 13.07 14.97
C VAL A 70 6.65 13.13 15.06
N LYS A 71 6.15 14.25 15.61
CA LYS A 71 4.72 14.57 15.64
C LYS A 71 4.41 15.55 14.50
N LEU A 72 3.46 15.16 13.64
CA LEU A 72 2.90 16.02 12.60
C LEU A 72 1.54 16.58 13.04
N ASP A 73 0.90 17.37 12.19
CA ASP A 73 -0.35 18.10 12.49
C ASP A 73 -1.59 17.21 12.70
N ALA A 74 -1.56 16.00 12.15
CA ALA A 74 -2.65 15.03 12.25
C ALA A 74 -2.17 13.58 12.11
N ALA A 75 -3.08 12.65 12.36
CA ALA A 75 -2.88 11.23 12.10
C ALA A 75 -2.53 10.94 10.64
N ILE A 76 -1.84 9.83 10.39
CA ILE A 76 -1.51 9.34 9.05
C ILE A 76 -2.22 8.01 8.85
N GLY A 77 -3.21 8.00 7.96
CA GLY A 77 -3.99 6.79 7.64
C GLY A 77 -3.49 6.03 6.44
N ALA A 78 -2.48 6.56 5.73
CA ALA A 78 -1.97 6.04 4.48
C ALA A 78 -0.49 5.60 4.58
N PHE A 79 0.03 5.01 3.52
CA PHE A 79 1.42 4.54 3.46
C PHE A 79 2.35 5.71 3.11
N PRO A 80 3.52 5.82 3.78
CA PRO A 80 4.55 6.78 3.40
C PRO A 80 5.30 6.29 2.16
N ALA A 81 6.02 7.21 1.51
CA ALA A 81 6.95 6.88 0.43
C ALA A 81 8.35 7.43 0.75
N LEU A 82 9.39 6.69 0.38
CA LEU A 82 10.79 7.06 0.56
C LEU A 82 11.43 7.25 -0.81
N SER A 83 12.01 8.43 -1.03
CA SER A 83 12.79 8.70 -2.24
C SER A 83 14.23 8.18 -2.15
N ALA A 84 14.87 8.00 -3.29
CA ALA A 84 16.25 7.52 -3.36
C ALA A 84 17.26 8.49 -2.71
N ASP A 85 16.93 9.78 -2.65
CA ASP A 85 17.74 10.83 -2.01
C ASP A 85 17.45 10.99 -0.51
N GLY A 86 16.71 10.05 0.10
CA GLY A 86 16.49 9.99 1.54
C GLY A 86 15.45 10.98 2.07
N VAL A 87 14.41 11.27 1.30
CA VAL A 87 13.26 12.05 1.76
C VAL A 87 12.06 11.14 1.98
N LEU A 88 11.50 11.16 3.19
CA LEU A 88 10.28 10.45 3.53
C LEU A 88 9.06 11.36 3.37
N TYR A 89 8.13 10.95 2.53
CA TYR A 89 6.89 11.68 2.29
C TYR A 89 5.72 11.04 3.00
N CYS A 90 4.96 11.86 3.72
CA CYS A 90 3.78 11.44 4.49
C CYS A 90 2.61 12.38 4.22
N LEU A 91 1.41 11.83 4.02
CA LEU A 91 0.18 12.60 3.88
C LEU A 91 -0.69 12.42 5.13
N THR A 92 -0.98 13.51 5.85
CA THR A 92 -1.78 13.46 7.07
C THR A 92 -3.29 13.52 6.79
N ASN A 93 -4.11 13.12 7.77
CA ASN A 93 -5.57 13.18 7.65
C ASN A 93 -6.15 14.62 7.56
N LYS A 94 -5.31 15.65 7.74
CA LYS A 94 -5.64 17.04 7.43
C LYS A 94 -5.23 17.46 6.02
N SER A 95 -4.89 16.49 5.18
CA SER A 95 -4.44 16.73 3.81
C SER A 95 -3.17 17.58 3.72
N THR A 96 -2.29 17.48 4.71
CA THR A 96 -0.97 18.11 4.67
C THR A 96 0.06 17.08 4.22
N LEU A 97 0.69 17.33 3.08
CA LEU A 97 1.83 16.56 2.58
C LEU A 97 3.10 17.07 3.23
N TYR A 98 3.81 16.19 3.92
CA TYR A 98 5.11 16.45 4.55
C TYR A 98 6.23 15.76 3.80
N ALA A 99 7.36 16.46 3.65
CA ALA A 99 8.65 15.89 3.29
C ALA A 99 9.57 15.95 4.50
N LEU A 100 10.01 14.80 4.96
CA LEU A 100 10.88 14.65 6.13
C LEU A 100 12.27 14.16 5.69
N ASP A 101 13.30 14.64 6.33
CA ASP A 101 14.62 14.02 6.23
C ASP A 101 14.55 12.61 6.84
N ALA A 102 14.81 11.59 6.06
CA ALA A 102 14.67 10.21 6.47
C ALA A 102 15.69 9.79 7.55
N SER A 103 16.82 10.49 7.64
CA SER A 103 17.86 10.20 8.63
C SER A 103 17.56 10.75 10.02
N SER A 104 16.89 11.91 10.10
CA SER A 104 16.68 12.68 11.33
C SER A 104 15.21 12.91 11.71
N GLY A 105 14.27 12.75 10.76
CA GLY A 105 12.86 13.11 10.94
C GLY A 105 12.59 14.62 10.84
N ALA A 106 13.57 15.44 10.52
CA ALA A 106 13.39 16.89 10.39
C ALA A 106 12.47 17.22 9.20
N ILE A 107 11.52 18.15 9.40
CA ILE A 107 10.63 18.61 8.34
C ILE A 107 11.43 19.47 7.36
N LYS A 108 11.57 19.02 6.11
CA LYS A 108 12.19 19.79 5.02
C LYS A 108 11.19 20.79 4.44
N TRP A 109 9.96 20.35 4.22
CA TRP A 109 8.85 21.19 3.81
C TRP A 109 7.50 20.52 4.08
N GLN A 110 6.44 21.31 3.99
CA GLN A 110 5.06 20.85 4.06
C GLN A 110 4.17 21.63 3.11
N GLN A 111 3.08 21.03 2.64
CA GLN A 111 2.10 21.62 1.74
C GLN A 111 0.70 21.15 2.10
N SER A 112 -0.20 22.09 2.38
CA SER A 112 -1.63 21.79 2.52
C SER A 112 -2.25 21.57 1.14
N LEU A 113 -3.08 20.53 1.03
CA LEU A 113 -3.78 20.14 -0.19
C LEU A 113 -5.29 20.35 0.01
N ASP A 114 -6.04 20.57 -1.07
CA ASP A 114 -7.48 20.70 -1.01
C ASP A 114 -8.17 19.34 -0.82
N GLY A 115 -9.35 19.36 -0.18
CA GLY A 115 -10.16 18.16 0.05
C GLY A 115 -9.75 17.37 1.29
N ALA A 116 -10.48 16.30 1.58
CA ALA A 116 -10.13 15.36 2.64
C ALA A 116 -9.00 14.42 2.19
N THR A 117 -8.26 13.88 3.14
CA THR A 117 -7.17 12.94 2.83
C THR A 117 -7.70 11.68 2.19
N GLY A 118 -7.07 11.27 1.12
CA GLY A 118 -7.39 10.07 0.39
C GLY A 118 -6.27 9.04 0.42
N SER A 119 -5.21 9.26 -0.36
CA SER A 119 -4.30 8.21 -0.78
C SER A 119 -3.00 8.10 0.00
N ALA A 120 -2.32 7.00 -0.23
CA ALA A 120 -0.88 6.89 -0.02
C ALA A 120 -0.12 7.86 -0.96
N VAL A 121 1.11 8.14 -0.60
CA VAL A 121 2.04 8.90 -1.45
C VAL A 121 2.78 7.92 -2.37
N ALA A 122 3.02 8.31 -3.62
CA ALA A 122 3.90 7.59 -4.54
C ALA A 122 5.00 8.52 -5.07
N ILE A 123 6.12 7.93 -5.48
CA ILE A 123 7.27 8.66 -6.04
C ILE A 123 7.68 7.94 -7.31
N ASP A 124 7.99 8.68 -8.36
CA ASP A 124 8.56 8.13 -9.59
C ASP A 124 10.10 8.10 -9.57
N LYS A 125 10.69 7.50 -10.60
CA LYS A 125 12.16 7.43 -10.75
C LYS A 125 12.85 8.79 -10.90
N ALA A 126 12.11 9.82 -11.32
CA ALA A 126 12.61 11.18 -11.44
C ALA A 126 12.53 11.98 -10.13
N GLY A 127 11.94 11.38 -9.08
CA GLY A 127 11.74 12.02 -7.78
C GLY A 127 10.48 12.89 -7.69
N ASN A 128 9.57 12.82 -8.67
CA ASN A 128 8.28 13.49 -8.55
C ASN A 128 7.38 12.74 -7.56
N VAL A 129 6.69 13.51 -6.76
CA VAL A 129 5.84 13.04 -5.65
C VAL A 129 4.38 13.19 -6.05
N TYR A 130 3.59 12.15 -5.85
CA TYR A 130 2.17 12.11 -6.16
C TYR A 130 1.36 11.90 -4.89
N ALA A 131 0.32 12.72 -4.71
CA ALA A 131 -0.60 12.62 -3.57
C ALA A 131 -2.04 12.81 -4.05
N GLY A 132 -3.00 12.09 -3.47
CA GLY A 132 -4.40 12.17 -3.81
C GLY A 132 -5.28 12.51 -2.62
N THR A 133 -6.30 13.31 -2.87
CA THR A 133 -7.32 13.69 -1.90
C THR A 133 -8.72 13.42 -2.47
N SER A 134 -9.76 13.75 -1.71
CA SER A 134 -11.13 13.70 -2.22
C SER A 134 -11.43 14.76 -3.29
N ALA A 135 -10.55 15.72 -3.51
CA ALA A 135 -10.74 16.82 -4.46
C ALA A 135 -9.84 16.75 -5.68
N ALA A 136 -8.64 16.19 -5.57
CA ALA A 136 -7.64 16.24 -6.64
C ALA A 136 -6.54 15.19 -6.49
N ILE A 137 -5.81 14.96 -7.60
CA ILE A 137 -4.48 14.34 -7.61
C ILE A 137 -3.46 15.42 -7.89
N TYR A 138 -2.38 15.41 -7.12
CA TYR A 138 -1.29 16.39 -7.20
C TYR A 138 0.01 15.71 -7.60
N SER A 139 0.84 16.45 -8.33
CA SER A 139 2.25 16.12 -8.55
C SER A 139 3.15 17.28 -8.14
N PHE A 140 4.21 16.96 -7.39
CA PHE A 140 5.21 17.90 -6.93
C PHE A 140 6.61 17.42 -7.30
N LYS A 141 7.53 18.36 -7.50
CA LYS A 141 8.97 18.10 -7.46
C LYS A 141 9.43 17.90 -6.02
N SER A 142 10.60 17.33 -5.82
CA SER A 142 11.21 17.16 -4.48
C SER A 142 11.41 18.47 -3.71
N ASN A 143 11.51 19.60 -4.41
CA ASN A 143 11.68 20.94 -3.84
C ASN A 143 10.35 21.66 -3.51
N LYS A 144 9.22 20.94 -3.50
CA LYS A 144 7.85 21.44 -3.24
C LYS A 144 7.19 22.13 -4.44
N GLU A 145 7.88 22.41 -5.53
CA GLU A 145 7.27 23.01 -6.72
C GLU A 145 6.18 22.07 -7.29
N GLN A 146 4.96 22.58 -7.49
CA GLN A 146 3.87 21.83 -8.07
C GLN A 146 4.07 21.69 -9.58
N ASN A 147 4.11 20.43 -10.07
CA ASN A 147 4.14 20.17 -11.51
C ASN A 147 2.75 20.37 -12.12
N TRP A 148 1.74 19.73 -11.50
CA TRP A 148 0.36 19.81 -11.95
C TRP A 148 -0.63 19.39 -10.83
N LYS A 149 -1.90 19.70 -11.07
CA LYS A 149 -3.05 19.31 -10.26
C LYS A 149 -4.16 18.86 -11.18
N LEU A 150 -4.69 17.65 -10.98
CA LEU A 150 -5.89 17.15 -11.64
C LEU A 150 -7.06 17.26 -10.68
N GLU A 151 -7.98 18.16 -10.95
CA GLU A 151 -9.19 18.42 -10.15
C GLU A 151 -10.34 17.46 -10.48
N GLU A 152 -11.40 17.51 -9.68
CA GLU A 152 -12.64 16.73 -9.86
C GLU A 152 -12.42 15.21 -9.85
N VAL A 153 -11.41 14.73 -9.12
CA VAL A 153 -11.16 13.33 -8.87
C VAL A 153 -11.23 13.04 -7.38
N ASN A 154 -12.11 12.14 -6.97
CA ASN A 154 -12.29 11.73 -5.59
C ASN A 154 -11.51 10.42 -5.36
N VAL A 155 -10.26 10.55 -4.87
CA VAL A 155 -9.40 9.39 -4.62
C VAL A 155 -9.91 8.65 -3.38
N THR A 156 -9.95 7.32 -3.46
CA THR A 156 -10.38 6.46 -2.35
C THR A 156 -9.48 6.66 -1.13
N GLU A 157 -10.06 6.72 0.06
CA GLU A 157 -9.31 6.71 1.32
C GLU A 157 -8.45 5.43 1.42
N GLN A 158 -7.20 5.60 1.86
CA GLN A 158 -6.21 4.52 1.95
C GLN A 158 -5.86 3.89 0.57
N ALA A 159 -6.28 4.54 -0.53
CA ALA A 159 -5.87 4.12 -1.85
C ALA A 159 -4.34 4.22 -2.01
N THR A 160 -3.81 3.38 -2.85
CA THR A 160 -2.46 3.48 -3.35
C THR A 160 -2.48 3.87 -4.82
N PHE A 161 -1.36 4.37 -5.30
CA PHE A 161 -1.14 4.57 -6.72
C PHE A 161 -0.35 3.39 -7.30
N ALA A 162 -0.54 3.11 -8.57
CA ALA A 162 0.41 2.35 -9.37
C ALA A 162 0.97 3.26 -10.46
N LEU A 163 2.28 3.18 -10.67
CA LEU A 163 2.99 3.99 -11.66
C LEU A 163 3.61 3.08 -12.73
N LYS A 164 3.33 3.34 -14.00
CA LYS A 164 3.90 2.56 -15.11
C LYS A 164 3.94 3.39 -16.39
N ASP A 165 5.08 3.43 -17.07
CA ASP A 165 5.26 4.02 -18.40
C ASP A 165 4.66 5.44 -18.53
N GLN A 166 5.00 6.35 -17.60
CA GLN A 166 4.48 7.71 -17.51
C GLN A 166 2.97 7.80 -17.26
N VAL A 167 2.34 6.73 -16.77
CA VAL A 167 0.94 6.72 -16.37
C VAL A 167 0.83 6.44 -14.88
N LEU A 168 0.07 7.30 -14.20
CA LEU A 168 -0.38 7.10 -12.82
C LEU A 168 -1.78 6.50 -12.85
N TYR A 169 -1.96 5.41 -12.15
CA TYR A 169 -3.26 4.78 -11.93
C TYR A 169 -3.70 5.03 -10.50
N ALA A 170 -4.89 5.62 -10.33
CA ALA A 170 -5.47 5.89 -9.03
C ALA A 170 -6.86 5.28 -8.91
N THR A 171 -7.16 4.70 -7.75
CA THR A 171 -8.49 4.21 -7.44
C THR A 171 -9.38 5.32 -6.90
N LEU A 172 -10.62 5.35 -7.34
CA LEU A 172 -11.59 6.39 -7.03
C LEU A 172 -12.68 5.88 -6.08
N LYS A 173 -13.13 6.74 -5.20
CA LYS A 173 -14.27 6.51 -4.33
C LYS A 173 -15.55 6.47 -5.19
N ASN A 174 -16.28 5.37 -5.13
CA ASN A 174 -17.50 5.13 -5.94
C ASN A 174 -17.30 5.29 -7.46
N GLY A 175 -16.07 5.13 -7.97
CA GLY A 175 -15.79 5.51 -9.35
C GLY A 175 -14.82 4.61 -10.13
N GLY A 176 -14.22 3.61 -9.52
CA GLY A 176 -13.31 2.67 -10.21
C GLY A 176 -11.86 3.15 -10.29
N LEU A 177 -11.28 3.12 -11.48
CA LEU A 177 -9.87 3.40 -11.73
C LEU A 177 -9.72 4.56 -12.74
N VAL A 178 -8.84 5.51 -12.45
CA VAL A 178 -8.44 6.57 -13.39
C VAL A 178 -6.98 6.41 -13.80
N ALA A 179 -6.69 6.62 -15.07
CA ALA A 179 -5.33 6.75 -15.59
C ALA A 179 -5.02 8.22 -15.92
N VAL A 180 -3.88 8.68 -15.42
CA VAL A 180 -3.43 10.08 -15.54
C VAL A 180 -2.06 10.10 -16.18
N ASP A 181 -1.85 10.99 -17.14
CA ASP A 181 -0.53 11.26 -17.70
C ASP A 181 0.34 11.95 -16.66
N MET A 182 1.46 11.33 -16.29
CA MET A 182 2.34 11.84 -15.24
C MET A 182 3.09 13.11 -15.65
N THR A 183 3.19 13.37 -16.96
CA THR A 183 3.94 14.53 -17.50
C THR A 183 3.20 15.85 -17.26
N ASN A 184 1.88 15.83 -17.44
CA ASN A 184 1.06 17.05 -17.47
C ASN A 184 -0.22 16.98 -16.63
N GLY A 185 -0.51 15.84 -15.98
CA GLY A 185 -1.70 15.65 -15.15
C GLY A 185 -3.00 15.47 -15.92
N THR A 186 -2.98 15.26 -17.23
CA THR A 186 -4.21 15.04 -17.99
C THR A 186 -4.78 13.65 -17.79
N LYS A 187 -6.08 13.58 -17.65
CA LYS A 187 -6.81 12.31 -17.56
C LYS A 187 -6.80 11.60 -18.91
N LYS A 188 -6.25 10.38 -18.97
CA LYS A 188 -6.22 9.54 -20.17
C LYS A 188 -7.54 8.79 -20.36
N TRP A 189 -8.00 8.15 -19.29
CA TRP A 189 -9.26 7.40 -19.27
C TRP A 189 -9.72 7.12 -17.82
N THR A 190 -10.98 6.71 -17.71
CA THR A 190 -11.55 6.20 -16.45
C THR A 190 -12.24 4.88 -16.73
N TYR A 191 -12.00 3.88 -15.90
CA TYR A 191 -12.71 2.61 -15.91
C TYR A 191 -13.69 2.58 -14.75
N PRO A 192 -15.01 2.50 -14.98
CA PRO A 192 -16.00 2.55 -13.92
C PRO A 192 -16.11 1.20 -13.18
N THR A 193 -16.38 1.24 -11.88
CA THR A 193 -16.89 0.12 -11.10
C THR A 193 -18.34 0.35 -10.71
N THR A 194 -19.07 -0.72 -10.37
CA THR A 194 -20.52 -0.66 -10.23
C THR A 194 -21.02 -0.77 -8.80
N LYS A 195 -20.20 -1.24 -7.85
CA LYS A 195 -20.67 -1.61 -6.52
C LYS A 195 -19.88 -1.00 -5.36
N GLY A 196 -18.85 -0.24 -5.61
CA GLY A 196 -18.09 0.37 -4.53
C GLY A 196 -16.73 0.94 -4.90
N ASP A 197 -15.95 1.19 -3.87
CA ASP A 197 -14.62 1.77 -3.98
C ASP A 197 -13.64 0.76 -4.58
N ALA A 198 -12.79 1.20 -5.48
CA ALA A 198 -11.66 0.42 -5.96
C ALA A 198 -10.45 0.57 -5.02
N TYR A 199 -9.64 -0.50 -4.93
CA TYR A 199 -8.48 -0.54 -4.05
C TYR A 199 -7.27 -1.21 -4.71
N PHE A 200 -6.07 -0.77 -4.32
CA PHE A 200 -4.77 -1.41 -4.53
C PHE A 200 -4.46 -1.78 -5.98
N PRO A 201 -4.32 -0.78 -6.85
CA PRO A 201 -3.95 -1.02 -8.23
C PRO A 201 -2.52 -1.60 -8.31
N ILE A 202 -2.35 -2.61 -9.15
CA ILE A 202 -1.08 -3.23 -9.50
C ILE A 202 -0.95 -3.13 -11.01
N ALA A 203 0.15 -2.61 -11.52
CA ALA A 203 0.42 -2.51 -12.95
C ALA A 203 1.49 -3.52 -13.37
N ASP A 204 1.22 -4.29 -14.43
CA ASP A 204 2.20 -5.21 -15.00
C ASP A 204 3.19 -4.49 -15.97
N LYS A 205 4.13 -5.23 -16.50
CA LYS A 205 5.13 -4.72 -17.45
C LYS A 205 4.55 -4.15 -18.75
N ASN A 206 3.33 -4.55 -19.11
CA ASN A 206 2.62 -4.12 -20.32
C ASN A 206 1.68 -2.93 -20.05
N GLY A 207 1.61 -2.45 -18.81
CA GLY A 207 0.68 -1.39 -18.40
C GLY A 207 -0.75 -1.87 -18.18
N ASN A 208 -1.00 -3.18 -18.12
CA ASN A 208 -2.30 -3.68 -17.67
C ASN A 208 -2.39 -3.50 -16.15
N VAL A 209 -3.59 -3.18 -15.67
CA VAL A 209 -3.81 -2.87 -14.25
C VAL A 209 -4.83 -3.82 -13.66
N TYR A 210 -4.48 -4.35 -12.50
CA TYR A 210 -5.30 -5.26 -11.71
C TYR A 210 -5.66 -4.57 -10.41
N PHE A 211 -6.93 -4.61 -10.02
CA PHE A 211 -7.41 -3.99 -8.79
C PHE A 211 -8.64 -4.71 -8.24
N THR A 212 -8.95 -4.47 -6.97
CA THR A 212 -10.10 -5.06 -6.29
C THR A 212 -11.21 -4.03 -6.11
N GLU A 213 -12.47 -4.46 -6.16
CA GLU A 213 -13.64 -3.63 -5.89
C GLU A 213 -14.29 -4.08 -4.58
N LYS A 214 -14.37 -3.17 -3.62
CA LYS A 214 -15.03 -3.39 -2.32
C LYS A 214 -16.52 -3.59 -2.51
N GLY A 215 -17.07 -4.62 -1.88
CA GLY A 215 -18.51 -4.91 -1.90
C GLY A 215 -18.98 -5.76 -3.07
N SER A 216 -18.22 -5.87 -4.16
CA SER A 216 -18.55 -6.74 -5.31
C SER A 216 -17.86 -8.09 -5.28
N GLN A 217 -16.85 -8.25 -4.41
CA GLN A 217 -16.00 -9.45 -4.36
C GLN A 217 -15.27 -9.72 -5.69
N THR A 218 -15.02 -8.66 -6.46
CA THR A 218 -14.53 -8.77 -7.83
C THR A 218 -13.11 -8.23 -7.95
N VAL A 219 -12.29 -8.99 -8.67
CA VAL A 219 -10.99 -8.55 -9.18
C VAL A 219 -11.17 -8.14 -10.64
N HIS A 220 -10.65 -6.98 -10.99
CA HIS A 220 -10.71 -6.43 -12.33
C HIS A 220 -9.32 -6.43 -12.98
N ALA A 221 -9.27 -6.70 -14.29
CA ALA A 221 -8.11 -6.49 -15.12
C ALA A 221 -8.47 -5.57 -16.29
N VAL A 222 -7.70 -4.51 -16.44
CA VAL A 222 -7.91 -3.45 -17.44
C VAL A 222 -6.61 -3.25 -18.21
N ASN A 223 -6.67 -3.12 -19.52
CA ASN A 223 -5.47 -2.89 -20.32
C ASN A 223 -5.01 -1.41 -20.25
N ALA A 224 -3.85 -1.13 -20.82
CA ALA A 224 -3.26 0.21 -20.84
C ALA A 224 -4.14 1.29 -21.50
N SER A 225 -5.12 0.90 -22.34
CA SER A 225 -6.08 1.81 -22.98
C SER A 225 -7.38 2.00 -22.20
N GLY A 226 -7.54 1.37 -21.02
CA GLY A 226 -8.74 1.47 -20.20
C GLY A 226 -9.84 0.48 -20.55
N SER A 227 -9.58 -0.51 -21.39
CA SER A 227 -10.57 -1.53 -21.76
C SER A 227 -10.45 -2.75 -20.84
N LYS A 228 -11.59 -3.36 -20.52
CA LYS A 228 -11.64 -4.58 -19.72
C LYS A 228 -10.92 -5.73 -20.43
N ILE A 229 -9.99 -6.37 -19.72
CA ILE A 229 -9.43 -7.67 -20.14
C ILE A 229 -10.32 -8.78 -19.60
N TRP A 230 -10.49 -8.81 -18.29
CA TRP A 230 -11.39 -9.72 -17.58
C TRP A 230 -11.85 -9.12 -16.25
N GLU A 231 -12.89 -9.71 -15.71
CA GLU A 231 -13.31 -9.53 -14.32
C GLU A 231 -13.65 -10.89 -13.72
N LYS A 232 -13.30 -11.06 -12.44
CA LYS A 232 -13.50 -12.32 -11.72
C LYS A 232 -14.13 -12.08 -10.38
N ASN A 233 -15.35 -12.58 -10.18
CA ASN A 233 -15.93 -12.70 -8.85
C ASN A 233 -15.26 -13.89 -8.15
N VAL A 234 -14.63 -13.64 -7.01
CA VAL A 234 -13.93 -14.67 -6.21
C VAL A 234 -14.78 -15.18 -5.06
N GLY A 235 -16.05 -14.76 -4.97
CA GLY A 235 -17.02 -15.23 -3.97
C GLY A 235 -16.72 -14.77 -2.55
N ASN A 236 -15.82 -13.78 -2.36
CA ASN A 236 -15.34 -13.42 -1.04
C ASN A 236 -15.00 -11.95 -0.91
N ASN A 237 -15.08 -11.47 0.32
CA ASN A 237 -14.77 -10.09 0.66
C ASN A 237 -13.27 -9.80 0.45
N LEU A 238 -12.97 -8.79 -0.36
CA LEU A 238 -11.63 -8.35 -0.75
C LEU A 238 -11.20 -7.04 -0.08
N ASN A 239 -11.85 -6.64 1.02
CA ASN A 239 -11.51 -5.42 1.72
C ASN A 239 -10.07 -5.49 2.25
N TYR A 240 -9.29 -4.45 1.98
CA TYR A 240 -7.92 -4.25 2.48
C TYR A 240 -6.86 -5.27 2.00
N SER A 241 -7.17 -6.13 1.05
CA SER A 241 -6.23 -7.10 0.51
C SER A 241 -5.49 -6.51 -0.69
N GLY A 242 -4.32 -5.93 -0.44
CA GLY A 242 -3.37 -5.63 -1.51
C GLY A 242 -2.80 -6.93 -2.09
N GLY A 243 -2.55 -6.95 -3.40
CA GLY A 243 -1.99 -8.10 -4.09
C GLY A 243 -0.48 -8.05 -4.26
N ALA A 244 0.07 -9.17 -4.74
CA ALA A 244 1.44 -9.27 -5.25
C ALA A 244 1.43 -10.00 -6.60
N LEU A 245 2.11 -9.40 -7.57
CA LEU A 245 2.26 -9.96 -8.91
C LEU A 245 3.59 -10.69 -9.03
N SER A 246 3.56 -11.95 -9.43
CA SER A 246 4.76 -12.74 -9.67
C SER A 246 5.31 -12.58 -11.10
N THR A 247 6.58 -12.94 -11.28
CA THR A 247 7.27 -12.86 -12.59
C THR A 247 6.65 -13.72 -13.68
N ASP A 248 5.94 -14.78 -13.32
CA ASP A 248 5.24 -15.67 -14.26
C ASP A 248 3.77 -15.32 -14.48
N GLY A 249 3.34 -14.15 -14.00
CA GLY A 249 2.00 -13.62 -14.29
C GLY A 249 0.89 -14.20 -13.41
N ILE A 250 1.19 -14.49 -12.14
CA ILE A 250 0.15 -14.84 -11.16
C ILE A 250 -0.05 -13.68 -10.20
N LEU A 251 -1.28 -13.20 -10.08
CA LEU A 251 -1.71 -12.20 -9.11
C LEU A 251 -2.18 -12.89 -7.84
N TYR A 252 -1.42 -12.78 -6.75
CA TYR A 252 -1.83 -13.29 -5.45
C TYR A 252 -2.61 -12.25 -4.68
N ILE A 253 -3.74 -12.65 -4.09
CA ILE A 253 -4.61 -11.80 -3.25
C ILE A 253 -5.08 -12.57 -2.01
N GLY A 254 -5.34 -11.86 -0.92
CA GLY A 254 -5.95 -12.42 0.28
C GLY A 254 -7.46 -12.23 0.29
N THR A 255 -8.18 -13.11 0.97
CA THR A 255 -9.64 -13.00 1.16
C THR A 255 -9.99 -12.99 2.65
N GLN A 256 -11.09 -12.31 3.01
CA GLN A 256 -11.51 -12.18 4.39
C GLN A 256 -12.45 -13.31 4.84
N SER A 257 -13.53 -13.52 4.09
CA SER A 257 -14.64 -14.34 4.60
C SER A 257 -14.38 -15.85 4.56
N ASN A 258 -13.56 -16.34 3.63
CA ASN A 258 -13.21 -17.77 3.53
C ASN A 258 -11.78 -18.10 3.91
N ASN A 259 -11.04 -17.09 4.43
CA ASN A 259 -9.71 -17.30 4.99
C ASN A 259 -8.71 -17.91 3.99
N LYS A 260 -8.71 -17.42 2.75
CA LYS A 260 -7.88 -17.97 1.67
C LYS A 260 -6.89 -16.94 1.13
N VAL A 261 -5.83 -17.45 0.54
CA VAL A 261 -5.01 -16.75 -0.43
C VAL A 261 -5.26 -17.39 -1.79
N LEU A 262 -5.57 -16.57 -2.78
CA LEU A 262 -5.83 -16.98 -4.15
C LEU A 262 -4.73 -16.46 -5.06
N GLY A 263 -4.36 -17.24 -6.08
CA GLY A 263 -3.53 -16.82 -7.20
C GLY A 263 -4.33 -16.86 -8.49
N LEU A 264 -4.44 -15.73 -9.16
CA LEU A 264 -5.15 -15.59 -10.43
C LEU A 264 -4.15 -15.43 -11.57
N ASP A 265 -4.36 -16.18 -12.64
CA ASP A 265 -3.65 -15.99 -13.90
C ASP A 265 -4.05 -14.63 -14.51
N ILE A 266 -3.07 -13.74 -14.72
CA ILE A 266 -3.34 -12.39 -15.20
C ILE A 266 -3.89 -12.33 -16.64
N THR A 267 -3.76 -13.39 -17.41
CA THR A 267 -4.22 -13.42 -18.82
C THR A 267 -5.72 -13.65 -18.94
N ASN A 268 -6.33 -14.38 -17.99
CA ASN A 268 -7.72 -14.83 -18.11
C ASN A 268 -8.52 -14.77 -16.79
N GLY A 269 -7.89 -14.43 -15.66
CA GLY A 269 -8.53 -14.37 -14.34
C GLY A 269 -8.85 -15.72 -13.71
N ASN A 270 -8.36 -16.84 -14.24
CA ASN A 270 -8.58 -18.15 -13.65
C ASN A 270 -7.79 -18.30 -12.34
N ILE A 271 -8.43 -18.92 -11.34
CA ILE A 271 -7.76 -19.26 -10.10
C ILE A 271 -6.88 -20.48 -10.36
N VAL A 272 -5.56 -20.29 -10.24
CA VAL A 272 -4.52 -21.32 -10.46
C VAL A 272 -3.79 -21.70 -9.16
N PHE A 273 -4.04 -20.96 -8.08
CA PHE A 273 -3.52 -21.25 -6.75
C PHE A 273 -4.60 -20.92 -5.71
N GLU A 274 -4.76 -21.79 -4.75
CA GLU A 274 -5.67 -21.58 -3.63
C GLU A 274 -5.07 -22.24 -2.37
N GLU A 275 -4.98 -21.46 -1.28
CA GLU A 275 -4.48 -21.93 0.02
C GLU A 275 -5.38 -21.42 1.14
N THR A 276 -5.79 -22.30 2.03
CA THR A 276 -6.61 -21.96 3.21
C THR A 276 -5.69 -21.62 4.38
N VAL A 277 -5.81 -20.41 4.90
CA VAL A 277 -4.92 -19.89 5.96
C VAL A 277 -5.54 -19.95 7.36
N GLY A 278 -6.79 -20.39 7.45
CA GLY A 278 -7.50 -20.61 8.73
C GLY A 278 -8.00 -19.35 9.44
N GLN A 279 -7.62 -18.16 8.98
CA GLN A 279 -8.01 -16.86 9.54
C GLN A 279 -8.16 -15.83 8.42
N GLN A 280 -8.86 -14.72 8.70
CA GLN A 280 -9.04 -13.64 7.71
C GLN A 280 -7.70 -13.04 7.29
N VAL A 281 -7.49 -12.86 5.98
CA VAL A 281 -6.36 -12.12 5.45
C VAL A 281 -6.73 -10.64 5.41
N MET A 282 -6.11 -9.84 6.28
CA MET A 282 -6.41 -8.42 6.46
C MET A 282 -5.27 -7.50 6.01
N ALA A 283 -4.20 -8.08 5.48
CA ALA A 283 -3.03 -7.35 5.00
C ALA A 283 -2.75 -7.70 3.54
N ALA A 284 -2.01 -6.82 2.87
CA ALA A 284 -1.47 -7.14 1.56
C ALA A 284 -0.61 -8.40 1.63
N VAL A 285 -0.73 -9.25 0.62
CA VAL A 285 0.19 -10.36 0.42
C VAL A 285 1.48 -9.85 -0.22
N SER A 286 2.59 -10.52 0.04
CA SER A 286 3.90 -10.15 -0.50
C SER A 286 4.71 -11.40 -0.84
N ILE A 287 5.51 -11.32 -1.90
CA ILE A 287 6.46 -12.37 -2.26
C ILE A 287 7.86 -11.94 -1.79
N GLY A 288 8.45 -12.72 -0.91
CA GLY A 288 9.80 -12.48 -0.41
C GLY A 288 10.90 -12.92 -1.40
N PRO A 289 12.15 -12.47 -1.17
CA PRO A 289 13.31 -12.88 -1.96
C PRO A 289 13.61 -14.37 -1.84
N ASP A 290 13.13 -15.02 -0.80
CA ASP A 290 13.18 -16.47 -0.57
C ASP A 290 12.13 -17.26 -1.35
N ARG A 291 11.38 -16.59 -2.26
CA ARG A 291 10.34 -17.17 -3.12
C ARG A 291 9.14 -17.74 -2.36
N ARG A 292 8.89 -17.21 -1.16
CA ARG A 292 7.70 -17.52 -0.38
C ARG A 292 6.69 -16.37 -0.46
N LEU A 293 5.43 -16.74 -0.45
CA LEU A 293 4.32 -15.80 -0.31
C LEU A 293 4.01 -15.62 1.17
N TYR A 294 3.95 -14.38 1.62
CA TYR A 294 3.65 -14.00 3.00
C TYR A 294 2.31 -13.31 3.08
N CYS A 295 1.53 -13.63 4.10
CA CYS A 295 0.32 -12.90 4.43
C CYS A 295 0.14 -12.75 5.94
N GLY A 296 -0.39 -11.61 6.36
CA GLY A 296 -0.85 -11.36 7.72
C GLY A 296 -2.31 -11.77 7.86
N THR A 297 -2.62 -12.51 8.92
CA THR A 297 -3.98 -12.95 9.22
C THR A 297 -4.44 -12.46 10.59
N ILE A 298 -5.75 -12.35 10.79
CA ILE A 298 -6.35 -12.00 12.08
C ILE A 298 -7.51 -12.94 12.38
N GLY A 299 -7.53 -13.53 13.57
CA GLY A 299 -8.62 -14.35 14.08
C GLY A 299 -9.70 -13.54 14.80
N SER A 300 -10.82 -14.17 15.12
CA SER A 300 -11.97 -13.57 15.80
C SER A 300 -11.66 -13.02 17.20
N ASN A 301 -10.58 -13.48 17.81
CA ASN A 301 -10.08 -13.02 19.12
C ASN A 301 -8.99 -11.91 19.00
N ASN A 302 -8.83 -11.31 17.84
CA ASN A 302 -7.78 -10.33 17.50
C ASN A 302 -6.35 -10.89 17.64
N ILE A 303 -6.17 -12.20 17.66
CA ILE A 303 -4.85 -12.82 17.58
C ILE A 303 -4.48 -12.97 16.12
N GLY A 304 -3.44 -12.25 15.70
CA GLY A 304 -2.89 -12.32 14.35
C GLY A 304 -1.82 -13.40 14.22
N SER A 305 -1.59 -13.84 12.99
CA SER A 305 -0.45 -14.68 12.63
C SER A 305 0.12 -14.25 11.27
N ILE A 306 1.37 -14.60 11.03
CA ILE A 306 1.98 -14.50 9.71
C ILE A 306 2.05 -15.92 9.14
N LYS A 307 1.58 -16.08 7.92
CA LYS A 307 1.68 -17.33 7.17
C LYS A 307 2.66 -17.16 6.02
N ALA A 308 3.42 -18.21 5.74
CA ALA A 308 4.38 -18.26 4.64
C ALA A 308 4.16 -19.54 3.84
N PHE A 309 4.09 -19.41 2.52
CA PHE A 309 3.86 -20.52 1.58
C PHE A 309 4.96 -20.54 0.53
N ALA A 310 5.50 -21.73 0.24
CA ALA A 310 6.43 -21.89 -0.86
C ALA A 310 5.67 -21.79 -2.19
N VAL A 311 5.87 -20.71 -2.93
CA VAL A 311 5.31 -20.54 -4.26
C VAL A 311 6.37 -20.69 -5.36
N ASN A 312 7.66 -20.70 -4.98
CA ASN A 312 8.82 -20.81 -5.88
C ASN A 312 8.84 -19.73 -6.98
N LYS A 313 8.29 -18.56 -6.67
CA LYS A 313 8.14 -17.42 -7.57
C LYS A 313 8.83 -16.20 -6.98
N THR A 314 9.23 -15.29 -7.85
CA THR A 314 9.74 -13.97 -7.46
C THR A 314 8.72 -12.89 -7.76
N LEU A 315 8.82 -11.76 -7.09
CA LEU A 315 8.02 -10.58 -7.38
C LEU A 315 8.34 -10.08 -8.80
N ALA A 316 7.32 -9.67 -9.54
CA ALA A 316 7.50 -9.18 -10.90
C ALA A 316 8.38 -7.91 -10.91
N THR A 317 9.34 -7.88 -11.83
CA THR A 317 10.19 -6.73 -12.12
C THR A 317 9.59 -5.90 -13.26
N ASP A 318 10.05 -4.68 -13.46
CA ASP A 318 9.54 -3.75 -14.49
C ASP A 318 8.03 -3.50 -14.45
N SER A 319 7.45 -3.65 -13.27
CA SER A 319 6.03 -3.50 -12.98
C SER A 319 5.85 -2.85 -11.62
N TRP A 320 4.68 -2.24 -11.38
CA TRP A 320 4.26 -1.83 -10.04
C TRP A 320 3.58 -3.03 -9.38
N SER A 321 4.36 -3.95 -8.87
CA SER A 321 3.97 -5.32 -8.59
C SER A 321 3.49 -5.59 -7.16
N CYS A 322 3.59 -4.62 -6.26
CA CYS A 322 3.16 -4.76 -4.87
C CYS A 322 2.81 -3.39 -4.26
N LEU A 323 1.99 -3.40 -3.21
CA LEU A 323 1.48 -2.22 -2.52
C LEU A 323 2.56 -1.25 -1.98
N LEU A 324 3.71 -1.77 -1.60
CA LEU A 324 4.80 -1.02 -0.98
C LEU A 324 6.06 -0.98 -1.87
N TYR A 325 5.85 -1.02 -3.18
CA TYR A 325 6.97 -0.96 -4.11
C TYR A 325 7.59 0.44 -4.08
N THR A 326 8.84 0.52 -3.65
CA THR A 326 9.70 1.71 -3.77
C THR A 326 10.86 1.37 -4.70
N PHE A 327 11.17 2.26 -5.61
CA PHE A 327 12.27 2.07 -6.58
C PHE A 327 13.64 2.20 -5.91
#